data_4e4b604103f55516111c61c7734de4da
#
_entry.id   4e4b604103f55516111c61c7734de4da
#
_cell.length_a   1.000
_cell.length_b   1.000
_cell.length_c   1.000
_cell.angle_alpha   90.00
_cell.angle_beta   90.00
_cell.angle_gamma   90.00
#
_symmetry.space_group_name_H-M   'P 1'
#
loop_
_entity.id
_entity.type
_entity.pdbx_description
1 polymer ?
#
loop_
_entity_poly.entity_id
_entity_poly.type
_entity_poly.pdbx_seq_one_letter_code
_entity_poly.pdbx_strand_id
1 'polypeptide(L)'
;MGAFIGLLVGLGGVLIWRSFLHVAPRRVAATKRRTLRERLEETLTVAGIEAVSANQLVGASIGLGVAVFTGFFLVSGVWVISMAFASFAGFVPLLLVRMRARQRRNELRDLWPDVVDNLASSVRAGLALPEALTAIGQRGPEELRRPFRRFGEDYRATGRFNDCLDRLKVALADPVADRIIESHRIAREVGGSDLGRLLRTLSGFLRDDARTRSELAARQSWTVNGARLAVAAPWLVLAVLSLNRETIRAYNSVAGFWVILIGAVVCFLAYRLMIRLGRLPEEQRVLR
;
A
#
# COMPACT_ATOMS: atom_id res chain seq x y z
N MET A 1 -14.77 -27.41 37.53
CA MET A 1 -14.56 -25.95 37.68
C MET A 1 -13.63 -25.40 36.55
N GLY A 2 -12.47 -25.98 36.31
CA GLY A 2 -11.54 -25.45 35.29
C GLY A 2 -12.08 -25.41 33.85
N ALA A 3 -12.83 -26.42 33.42
CA ALA A 3 -13.42 -26.47 32.08
C ALA A 3 -14.45 -25.34 31.83
N PHE A 4 -15.17 -24.94 32.86
CA PHE A 4 -16.17 -23.84 32.77
C PHE A 4 -15.48 -22.48 32.65
N ILE A 5 -14.41 -22.27 33.39
CA ILE A 5 -13.60 -21.04 33.30
C ILE A 5 -12.90 -20.95 31.94
N GLY A 6 -12.36 -22.06 31.44
CA GLY A 6 -11.75 -22.11 30.11
C GLY A 6 -12.74 -21.81 28.98
N LEU A 7 -13.97 -22.28 29.10
CA LEU A 7 -15.03 -22.04 28.13
C LEU A 7 -15.51 -20.59 28.16
N LEU A 8 -15.63 -19.96 29.34
CA LEU A 8 -15.96 -18.55 29.52
C LEU A 8 -14.85 -17.64 28.95
N VAL A 9 -13.60 -17.95 29.23
CA VAL A 9 -12.45 -17.19 28.67
C VAL A 9 -12.36 -17.36 27.14
N GLY A 10 -12.60 -18.59 26.63
CA GLY A 10 -12.68 -18.85 25.20
C GLY A 10 -13.81 -18.11 24.52
N LEU A 11 -15.00 -18.10 25.11
CA LEU A 11 -16.16 -17.38 24.59
C LEU A 11 -15.94 -15.85 24.65
N GLY A 12 -15.37 -15.34 25.74
CA GLY A 12 -15.00 -13.93 25.88
C GLY A 12 -13.97 -13.52 24.82
N GLY A 13 -12.96 -14.34 24.57
CA GLY A 13 -11.98 -14.12 23.51
C GLY A 13 -12.62 -14.10 22.12
N VAL A 14 -13.54 -15.02 21.83
CA VAL A 14 -14.28 -15.07 20.56
C VAL A 14 -15.20 -13.87 20.39
N LEU A 15 -15.87 -13.42 21.45
CA LEU A 15 -16.75 -12.23 21.41
C LEU A 15 -15.95 -10.94 21.22
N ILE A 16 -14.82 -10.80 21.90
CA ILE A 16 -13.86 -9.70 21.68
C ILE A 16 -13.33 -9.75 20.23
N TRP A 17 -12.93 -10.93 19.77
CA TRP A 17 -12.51 -11.14 18.38
C TRP A 17 -13.58 -10.73 17.37
N ARG A 18 -14.81 -11.12 17.61
CA ARG A 18 -15.96 -10.79 16.74
C ARG A 18 -16.32 -9.31 16.79
N SER A 19 -16.18 -8.64 17.94
CA SER A 19 -16.36 -7.20 18.09
C SER A 19 -15.33 -6.41 17.27
N PHE A 20 -14.08 -6.86 17.25
CA PHE A 20 -13.03 -6.27 16.38
C PHE A 20 -13.26 -6.51 14.88
N LEU A 21 -14.01 -7.54 14.50
CA LEU A 21 -14.39 -7.83 13.13
C LEU A 21 -15.61 -7.04 12.64
N HIS A 22 -16.45 -6.53 13.58
CA HIS A 22 -17.66 -5.77 13.28
C HIS A 22 -17.41 -4.25 13.22
N VAL A 23 -16.32 -3.80 12.65
CA VAL A 23 -16.31 -2.49 12.02
C VAL A 23 -17.09 -2.63 10.73
N ALA A 24 -18.37 -2.25 10.77
CA ALA A 24 -19.25 -2.31 9.61
C ALA A 24 -18.57 -1.60 8.44
N PRO A 25 -18.32 -2.27 7.32
CA PRO A 25 -17.86 -1.60 6.14
C PRO A 25 -19.01 -0.69 5.71
N ARG A 26 -18.80 0.63 5.80
CA ARG A 26 -19.67 1.61 5.16
C ARG A 26 -19.86 1.13 3.73
N ARG A 27 -21.06 0.74 3.37
CA ARG A 27 -21.43 0.20 2.07
C ARG A 27 -21.10 1.26 1.02
N VAL A 28 -19.89 1.24 0.52
CA VAL A 28 -19.53 1.84 -0.75
C VAL A 28 -20.10 0.92 -1.81
N ALA A 29 -20.83 1.49 -2.77
CA ALA A 29 -21.54 0.82 -3.85
C ALA A 29 -20.75 -0.39 -4.40
N ALA A 30 -21.47 -1.48 -4.68
CA ALA A 30 -20.98 -2.78 -5.07
C ALA A 30 -19.93 -2.67 -6.20
N THR A 31 -18.68 -2.55 -5.83
CA THR A 31 -17.56 -2.66 -6.75
C THR A 31 -17.50 -4.13 -7.15
N LYS A 32 -17.73 -4.40 -8.46
CA LYS A 32 -17.51 -5.70 -9.13
C LYS A 32 -16.33 -6.40 -8.44
N ARG A 33 -16.53 -7.60 -7.91
CA ARG A 33 -15.47 -8.36 -7.23
C ARG A 33 -14.29 -8.51 -8.18
N ARG A 34 -13.28 -7.65 -8.02
CA ARG A 34 -12.05 -7.70 -8.80
C ARG A 34 -11.35 -9.02 -8.51
N THR A 35 -10.93 -9.71 -9.55
CA THR A 35 -10.15 -10.95 -9.44
C THR A 35 -8.80 -10.65 -8.77
N LEU A 36 -8.20 -11.66 -8.13
CA LEU A 36 -6.86 -11.53 -7.52
C LEU A 36 -5.83 -11.08 -8.55
N ARG A 37 -5.98 -11.52 -9.80
CA ARG A 37 -5.12 -11.16 -10.93
C ARG A 37 -5.22 -9.67 -11.25
N GLU A 38 -6.43 -9.11 -11.37
CA GLU A 38 -6.64 -7.67 -11.61
C GLU A 38 -6.03 -6.80 -10.51
N ARG A 39 -6.11 -7.25 -9.25
CA ARG A 39 -5.48 -6.57 -8.12
C ARG A 39 -3.95 -6.58 -8.18
N LEU A 40 -3.37 -7.69 -8.65
CA LEU A 40 -1.91 -7.81 -8.82
C LEU A 40 -1.43 -6.95 -9.98
N GLU A 41 -2.14 -6.93 -11.10
CA GLU A 41 -1.84 -6.09 -12.27
C GLU A 41 -1.95 -4.59 -11.89
N GLU A 42 -2.99 -4.19 -11.17
CA GLU A 42 -3.11 -2.82 -10.64
C GLU A 42 -1.95 -2.45 -9.70
N THR A 43 -1.51 -3.39 -8.84
CA THR A 43 -0.38 -3.16 -7.94
C THR A 43 0.93 -3.02 -8.70
N LEU A 44 1.14 -3.81 -9.75
CA LEU A 44 2.32 -3.74 -10.61
C LEU A 44 2.37 -2.42 -11.39
N THR A 45 1.24 -1.99 -11.96
CA THR A 45 1.12 -0.71 -12.66
C THR A 45 1.44 0.46 -11.72
N VAL A 46 0.88 0.45 -10.52
CA VAL A 46 1.18 1.47 -9.49
C VAL A 46 2.65 1.44 -9.05
N ALA A 47 3.26 0.25 -8.97
CA ALA A 47 4.69 0.11 -8.66
C ALA A 47 5.59 0.60 -9.79
N GLY A 48 5.03 0.88 -10.99
CA GLY A 48 5.79 1.28 -12.18
C GLY A 48 6.60 0.14 -12.79
N ILE A 49 6.22 -1.09 -12.53
CA ILE A 49 6.85 -2.30 -13.06
C ILE A 49 6.00 -2.78 -14.22
N GLU A 50 6.11 -2.10 -15.36
CA GLU A 50 5.35 -2.43 -16.59
C GLU A 50 5.88 -3.69 -17.30
N ALA A 51 7.14 -4.06 -17.02
CA ALA A 51 7.81 -5.19 -17.65
C ALA A 51 7.42 -6.56 -17.09
N VAL A 52 6.73 -6.63 -15.94
CA VAL A 52 6.41 -7.89 -15.26
C VAL A 52 4.91 -8.10 -15.23
N SER A 53 4.45 -9.23 -15.79
CA SER A 53 3.04 -9.64 -15.71
C SER A 53 2.71 -10.28 -14.34
N ALA A 54 1.42 -10.28 -13.96
CA ALA A 54 0.97 -10.96 -12.74
C ALA A 54 1.37 -12.46 -12.73
N ASN A 55 1.36 -13.12 -13.89
CA ASN A 55 1.76 -14.53 -13.98
C ASN A 55 3.26 -14.73 -13.72
N GLN A 56 4.11 -13.81 -14.23
CA GLN A 56 5.56 -13.85 -13.97
C GLN A 56 5.86 -13.61 -12.49
N LEU A 57 5.14 -12.69 -11.84
CA LEU A 57 5.29 -12.46 -10.40
C LEU A 57 4.93 -13.71 -9.59
N VAL A 58 3.81 -14.37 -9.93
CA VAL A 58 3.41 -15.64 -9.29
C VAL A 58 4.44 -16.74 -9.58
N GLY A 59 4.91 -16.85 -10.82
CA GLY A 59 5.95 -17.80 -11.21
C GLY A 59 7.26 -17.59 -10.42
N ALA A 60 7.70 -16.33 -10.29
CA ALA A 60 8.88 -15.97 -9.49
C ALA A 60 8.68 -16.31 -7.99
N SER A 61 7.48 -16.08 -7.46
CA SER A 61 7.14 -16.42 -6.07
C SER A 61 7.20 -17.94 -5.82
N ILE A 62 6.64 -18.73 -6.73
CA ILE A 62 6.68 -20.19 -6.66
C ILE A 62 8.12 -20.70 -6.84
N GLY A 63 8.84 -20.19 -7.85
CA GLY A 63 10.22 -20.56 -8.13
C GLY A 63 11.15 -20.31 -6.94
N LEU A 64 11.04 -19.13 -6.33
CA LEU A 64 11.80 -18.79 -5.13
C LEU A 64 11.42 -19.70 -3.94
N GLY A 65 10.13 -19.98 -3.77
CA GLY A 65 9.65 -20.92 -2.74
C GLY A 65 10.23 -22.32 -2.92
N VAL A 66 10.21 -22.87 -4.15
CA VAL A 66 10.78 -24.19 -4.46
C VAL A 66 12.29 -24.22 -4.25
N ALA A 67 13.02 -23.19 -4.68
CA ALA A 67 14.47 -23.11 -4.48
C ALA A 67 14.84 -23.10 -3.00
N VAL A 68 14.13 -22.30 -2.18
CA VAL A 68 14.37 -22.26 -0.73
C VAL A 68 13.95 -23.56 -0.05
N PHE A 69 12.83 -24.16 -0.48
CA PHE A 69 12.43 -25.49 0.01
C PHE A 69 13.53 -26.53 -0.21
N THR A 70 14.02 -26.63 -1.46
CA THR A 70 15.04 -27.59 -1.83
C THR A 70 16.35 -27.36 -1.04
N GLY A 71 16.80 -26.10 -0.96
CA GLY A 71 18.01 -25.74 -0.21
C GLY A 71 17.91 -26.10 1.27
N PHE A 72 16.82 -25.72 1.94
CA PHE A 72 16.61 -26.07 3.35
C PHE A 72 16.40 -27.56 3.56
N PHE A 73 15.74 -28.25 2.65
CA PHE A 73 15.54 -29.69 2.75
C PHE A 73 16.84 -30.46 2.63
N LEU A 74 17.74 -30.07 1.74
CA LEU A 74 19.06 -30.67 1.59
C LEU A 74 19.94 -30.51 2.85
N VAL A 75 19.82 -29.35 3.52
CA VAL A 75 20.61 -29.03 4.72
C VAL A 75 20.01 -29.70 5.97
N SER A 76 18.69 -29.54 6.17
CA SER A 76 18.02 -29.94 7.42
C SER A 76 17.48 -31.37 7.39
N GLY A 77 17.12 -31.91 6.22
CA GLY A 77 16.41 -33.17 6.08
C GLY A 77 14.98 -33.19 6.66
N VAL A 78 14.44 -32.03 7.09
CA VAL A 78 13.13 -31.93 7.73
C VAL A 78 12.18 -31.11 6.83
N TRP A 79 11.17 -31.77 6.28
CA TRP A 79 10.24 -31.19 5.32
C TRP A 79 9.39 -30.06 5.91
N VAL A 80 9.04 -30.12 7.22
CA VAL A 80 8.20 -29.11 7.88
C VAL A 80 8.89 -27.76 7.95
N ILE A 81 10.16 -27.73 8.33
CA ILE A 81 10.96 -26.50 8.41
C ILE A 81 11.16 -25.94 7.00
N SER A 82 11.51 -26.80 6.04
CA SER A 82 11.69 -26.41 4.65
C SER A 82 10.43 -25.78 4.06
N MET A 83 9.25 -26.33 4.37
CA MET A 83 7.97 -25.79 3.94
C MET A 83 7.66 -24.43 4.57
N ALA A 84 8.01 -24.24 5.86
CA ALA A 84 7.85 -22.96 6.53
C ALA A 84 8.70 -21.86 5.86
N PHE A 85 10.01 -22.10 5.66
CA PHE A 85 10.89 -21.14 5.00
C PHE A 85 10.52 -20.90 3.52
N ALA A 86 10.12 -21.95 2.80
CA ALA A 86 9.61 -21.83 1.43
C ALA A 86 8.39 -20.93 1.34
N SER A 87 7.46 -21.05 2.28
CA SER A 87 6.28 -20.19 2.35
C SER A 87 6.68 -18.72 2.53
N PHE A 88 7.59 -18.41 3.46
CA PHE A 88 8.09 -17.05 3.63
C PHE A 88 8.77 -16.52 2.36
N ALA A 89 9.67 -17.31 1.77
CA ALA A 89 10.38 -16.92 0.55
C ALA A 89 9.41 -16.66 -0.61
N GLY A 90 8.39 -17.48 -0.78
CA GLY A 90 7.36 -17.28 -1.81
C GLY A 90 6.56 -15.98 -1.66
N PHE A 91 6.42 -15.44 -0.44
CA PHE A 91 5.77 -14.16 -0.21
C PHE A 91 6.67 -12.94 -0.47
N VAL A 92 8.00 -13.12 -0.51
CA VAL A 92 8.94 -11.99 -0.66
C VAL A 92 8.70 -11.17 -1.93
N PRO A 93 8.58 -11.74 -3.15
CA PRO A 93 8.38 -10.95 -4.36
C PRO A 93 7.10 -10.10 -4.29
N LEU A 94 6.02 -10.67 -3.76
CA LEU A 94 4.76 -9.95 -3.58
C LEU A 94 4.87 -8.80 -2.58
N LEU A 95 5.62 -9.01 -1.48
CA LEU A 95 5.88 -7.96 -0.48
C LEU A 95 6.71 -6.82 -1.09
N LEU A 96 7.74 -7.13 -1.87
CA LEU A 96 8.60 -6.13 -2.53
C LEU A 96 7.79 -5.27 -3.51
N VAL A 97 6.95 -5.88 -4.34
CA VAL A 97 6.07 -5.13 -5.27
C VAL A 97 5.11 -4.23 -4.50
N ARG A 98 4.50 -4.72 -3.41
CA ARG A 98 3.60 -3.91 -2.57
C ARG A 98 4.34 -2.76 -1.88
N MET A 99 5.56 -3.01 -1.39
CA MET A 99 6.39 -1.96 -0.79
C MET A 99 6.74 -0.89 -1.82
N ARG A 100 7.15 -1.29 -3.03
CA ARG A 100 7.45 -0.38 -4.14
C ARG A 100 6.24 0.44 -4.54
N ALA A 101 5.07 -0.20 -4.68
CA ALA A 101 3.83 0.50 -5.00
C ALA A 101 3.44 1.54 -3.93
N ARG A 102 3.63 1.22 -2.64
CA ARG A 102 3.38 2.17 -1.54
C ARG A 102 4.37 3.32 -1.55
N GLN A 103 5.66 3.02 -1.73
CA GLN A 103 6.70 4.04 -1.80
C GLN A 103 6.40 5.03 -2.93
N ARG A 104 6.10 4.55 -4.13
CA ARG A 104 5.77 5.41 -5.27
C ARG A 104 4.52 6.26 -5.05
N ARG A 105 3.49 5.71 -4.40
CA ARG A 105 2.31 6.50 -4.01
C ARG A 105 2.65 7.61 -3.03
N ASN A 106 3.53 7.36 -2.08
CA ASN A 106 3.95 8.38 -1.12
C ASN A 106 4.79 9.46 -1.82
N GLU A 107 5.76 9.06 -2.67
CA GLU A 107 6.55 10.00 -3.49
C GLU A 107 5.64 10.92 -4.32
N LEU A 108 4.62 10.38 -4.99
CA LEU A 108 3.66 11.19 -5.75
C LEU A 108 2.87 12.15 -4.85
N ARG A 109 2.48 11.73 -3.64
CA ARG A 109 1.77 12.60 -2.70
C ARG A 109 2.58 13.80 -2.25
N ASP A 110 3.87 13.59 -2.03
CA ASP A 110 4.79 14.63 -1.56
C ASP A 110 5.04 15.71 -2.63
N LEU A 111 4.76 15.41 -3.90
CA LEU A 111 4.87 16.36 -5.01
C LEU A 111 3.67 17.31 -5.15
N TRP A 112 2.50 16.94 -4.62
CA TRP A 112 1.28 17.71 -4.82
C TRP A 112 1.31 19.13 -4.24
N PRO A 113 1.89 19.40 -3.05
CA PRO A 113 1.98 20.77 -2.54
C PRO A 113 2.70 21.71 -3.53
N ASP A 114 3.81 21.25 -4.10
CA ASP A 114 4.60 22.05 -5.05
C ASP A 114 3.87 22.25 -6.39
N VAL A 115 3.14 21.23 -6.84
CA VAL A 115 2.29 21.33 -8.04
C VAL A 115 1.18 22.36 -7.86
N VAL A 116 0.51 22.35 -6.70
CA VAL A 116 -0.56 23.33 -6.40
C VAL A 116 0.00 24.74 -6.22
N ASP A 117 1.19 24.90 -5.63
CA ASP A 117 1.88 26.18 -5.54
C ASP A 117 2.26 26.74 -6.93
N ASN A 118 2.76 25.88 -7.81
CA ASN A 118 3.06 26.27 -9.20
C ASN A 118 1.79 26.68 -9.94
N LEU A 119 0.68 25.97 -9.75
CA LEU A 119 -0.63 26.37 -10.30
C LEU A 119 -1.09 27.73 -9.75
N ALA A 120 -1.04 27.89 -8.41
CA ALA A 120 -1.44 29.14 -7.78
C ALA A 120 -0.60 30.34 -8.27
N SER A 121 0.70 30.12 -8.50
CA SER A 121 1.62 31.15 -9.02
C SER A 121 1.33 31.48 -10.47
N SER A 122 1.05 30.48 -11.30
CA SER A 122 0.70 30.63 -12.71
C SER A 122 -0.62 31.39 -12.90
N VAL A 123 -1.64 31.04 -12.11
CA VAL A 123 -2.94 31.73 -12.13
C VAL A 123 -2.80 33.18 -11.65
N ARG A 124 -1.96 33.44 -10.63
CA ARG A 124 -1.68 34.81 -10.17
C ARG A 124 -0.95 35.65 -11.22
N ALA A 125 -0.10 35.02 -12.02
CA ALA A 125 0.56 35.67 -13.15
C ALA A 125 -0.38 35.94 -14.36
N GLY A 126 -1.65 35.58 -14.23
CA GLY A 126 -2.68 35.84 -15.25
C GLY A 126 -2.87 34.74 -16.27
N LEU A 127 -2.22 33.56 -16.07
CA LEU A 127 -2.44 32.39 -16.93
C LEU A 127 -3.84 31.83 -16.68
N ALA A 128 -4.55 31.50 -17.76
CA ALA A 128 -5.79 30.76 -17.65
C ALA A 128 -5.53 29.34 -17.08
N LEU A 129 -6.50 28.80 -16.34
CA LEU A 129 -6.36 27.51 -15.66
C LEU A 129 -5.92 26.35 -16.59
N PRO A 130 -6.45 26.21 -17.83
CA PRO A 130 -5.98 25.18 -18.77
C PRO A 130 -4.50 25.35 -19.16
N GLU A 131 -4.06 26.61 -19.29
CA GLU A 131 -2.66 26.93 -19.62
C GLU A 131 -1.74 26.62 -18.43
N ALA A 132 -2.16 26.98 -17.21
CA ALA A 132 -1.44 26.67 -15.98
C ALA A 132 -1.27 25.16 -15.78
N LEU A 133 -2.32 24.36 -16.02
CA LEU A 133 -2.23 22.89 -15.99
C LEU A 133 -1.30 22.35 -17.08
N THR A 134 -1.34 22.91 -18.28
CA THR A 134 -0.44 22.52 -19.39
C THR A 134 1.01 22.82 -19.05
N ALA A 135 1.29 23.92 -18.36
CA ALA A 135 2.64 24.32 -17.94
C ALA A 135 3.28 23.30 -16.96
N ILE A 136 2.48 22.61 -16.14
CA ILE A 136 2.98 21.51 -15.30
C ILE A 136 3.54 20.37 -16.15
N GLY A 137 2.95 20.08 -17.31
CA GLY A 137 3.45 19.09 -18.25
C GLY A 137 4.85 19.42 -18.81
N GLN A 138 5.29 20.69 -18.71
CA GLN A 138 6.60 21.15 -19.16
C GLN A 138 7.58 21.39 -18.03
N ARG A 139 7.15 22.02 -16.94
CA ARG A 139 7.98 22.53 -15.84
C ARG A 139 7.76 21.83 -14.51
N GLY A 140 6.73 20.98 -14.41
CA GLY A 140 6.39 20.25 -13.20
C GLY A 140 7.34 19.07 -12.90
N PRO A 141 7.10 18.36 -11.78
CA PRO A 141 7.82 17.14 -11.43
C PRO A 141 7.76 16.10 -12.54
N GLU A 142 8.86 15.38 -12.75
CA GLU A 142 9.04 14.46 -13.88
C GLU A 142 7.94 13.37 -13.91
N GLU A 143 7.56 12.87 -12.74
CA GLU A 143 6.56 11.81 -12.56
C GLU A 143 5.18 12.22 -13.05
N LEU A 144 4.87 13.52 -12.98
CA LEU A 144 3.57 14.09 -13.34
C LEU A 144 3.56 14.72 -14.73
N ARG A 145 4.71 14.97 -15.37
CA ARG A 145 4.78 15.64 -16.69
C ARG A 145 3.99 14.94 -17.76
N ARG A 146 4.06 13.61 -17.84
CA ARG A 146 3.39 12.83 -18.90
C ARG A 146 1.86 12.98 -18.89
N PRO A 147 1.16 12.78 -17.75
CA PRO A 147 -0.28 13.01 -17.67
C PRO A 147 -0.69 14.45 -18.01
N PHE A 148 0.04 15.45 -17.48
CA PHE A 148 -0.29 16.87 -17.72
C PHE A 148 0.04 17.31 -19.14
N ARG A 149 1.07 16.77 -19.78
CA ARG A 149 1.37 17.03 -21.21
C ARG A 149 0.23 16.51 -22.07
N ARG A 150 -0.22 15.28 -21.82
CA ARG A 150 -1.36 14.68 -22.52
C ARG A 150 -2.63 15.49 -22.34
N PHE A 151 -2.88 15.99 -21.13
CA PHE A 151 -3.98 16.92 -20.89
C PHE A 151 -3.88 18.17 -21.79
N GLY A 152 -2.72 18.78 -21.89
CA GLY A 152 -2.50 19.97 -22.73
C GLY A 152 -2.70 19.67 -24.23
N GLU A 153 -2.30 18.48 -24.71
CA GLU A 153 -2.54 18.02 -26.08
C GLU A 153 -4.03 17.81 -26.34
N ASP A 154 -4.72 17.08 -25.45
CA ASP A 154 -6.16 16.82 -25.53
C ASP A 154 -6.98 18.13 -25.48
N TYR A 155 -6.60 19.06 -24.62
CA TYR A 155 -7.29 20.33 -24.49
C TYR A 155 -7.11 21.21 -25.74
N ARG A 156 -5.91 21.26 -26.32
CA ARG A 156 -5.68 21.98 -27.59
C ARG A 156 -6.46 21.39 -28.75
N ALA A 157 -6.64 20.06 -28.76
CA ALA A 157 -7.37 19.37 -29.83
C ALA A 157 -8.89 19.51 -29.71
N THR A 158 -9.44 19.52 -28.49
CA THR A 158 -10.90 19.40 -28.26
C THR A 158 -11.56 20.66 -27.69
N GLY A 159 -10.83 21.52 -27.00
CA GLY A 159 -11.36 22.65 -26.24
C GLY A 159 -12.25 22.27 -25.03
N ARG A 160 -12.50 20.98 -24.79
CA ARG A 160 -13.42 20.49 -23.76
C ARG A 160 -12.69 20.28 -22.44
N PHE A 161 -12.65 21.32 -21.63
CA PHE A 161 -11.89 21.32 -20.39
C PHE A 161 -12.31 20.20 -19.42
N ASN A 162 -13.61 20.04 -19.16
CA ASN A 162 -14.11 19.04 -18.21
C ASN A 162 -13.80 17.61 -18.66
N ASP A 163 -13.96 17.29 -19.94
CA ASP A 163 -13.64 15.96 -20.50
C ASP A 163 -12.14 15.67 -20.39
N CYS A 164 -11.29 16.69 -20.59
CA CYS A 164 -9.84 16.56 -20.43
C CYS A 164 -9.45 16.40 -18.97
N LEU A 165 -10.12 17.07 -18.02
CA LEU A 165 -9.93 16.87 -16.59
C LEU A 165 -10.31 15.44 -16.16
N ASP A 166 -11.41 14.89 -16.68
CA ASP A 166 -11.81 13.52 -16.36
C ASP A 166 -10.77 12.50 -16.85
N ARG A 167 -10.20 12.70 -18.04
CA ARG A 167 -9.10 11.87 -18.54
C ARG A 167 -7.84 12.03 -17.69
N LEU A 168 -7.50 13.24 -17.30
CA LEU A 168 -6.37 13.50 -16.41
C LEU A 168 -6.56 12.81 -15.06
N LYS A 169 -7.75 12.89 -14.48
CA LYS A 169 -8.14 12.19 -13.24
C LYS A 169 -7.95 10.68 -13.33
N VAL A 170 -8.36 10.07 -14.45
CA VAL A 170 -8.15 8.64 -14.71
C VAL A 170 -6.67 8.31 -14.86
N ALA A 171 -5.90 9.15 -15.56
CA ALA A 171 -4.47 8.94 -15.80
C ALA A 171 -3.62 9.05 -14.53
N LEU A 172 -3.95 10.00 -13.63
CA LEU A 172 -3.25 10.21 -12.37
C LEU A 172 -3.60 9.12 -11.34
N ALA A 173 -4.85 8.65 -11.33
CA ALA A 173 -5.37 7.61 -10.43
C ALA A 173 -5.03 7.82 -8.95
N ASP A 174 -4.92 9.07 -8.51
CA ASP A 174 -4.48 9.49 -7.18
C ASP A 174 -5.61 10.23 -6.44
N PRO A 175 -5.89 9.90 -5.14
CA PRO A 175 -6.95 10.56 -4.36
C PRO A 175 -6.74 12.06 -4.14
N VAL A 176 -5.48 12.51 -4.06
CA VAL A 176 -5.14 13.92 -3.90
C VAL A 176 -5.40 14.67 -5.21
N ALA A 177 -4.98 14.07 -6.34
CA ALA A 177 -5.30 14.58 -7.67
C ALA A 177 -6.80 14.74 -7.88
N ASP A 178 -7.59 13.74 -7.49
CA ASP A 178 -9.05 13.77 -7.62
C ASP A 178 -9.64 14.99 -6.90
N ARG A 179 -9.19 15.29 -5.68
CA ARG A 179 -9.65 16.47 -4.91
C ARG A 179 -9.21 17.77 -5.55
N ILE A 180 -7.96 17.85 -6.00
CA ILE A 180 -7.44 19.04 -6.68
C ILE A 180 -8.26 19.31 -7.94
N ILE A 181 -8.50 18.30 -8.77
CA ILE A 181 -9.27 18.42 -10.02
C ILE A 181 -10.71 18.84 -9.74
N GLU A 182 -11.39 18.24 -8.76
CA GLU A 182 -12.74 18.64 -8.40
C GLU A 182 -12.78 20.07 -7.82
N SER A 183 -11.78 20.45 -7.02
CA SER A 183 -11.67 21.84 -6.53
C SER A 183 -11.51 22.83 -7.69
N HIS A 184 -10.80 22.47 -8.75
CA HIS A 184 -10.63 23.31 -9.95
C HIS A 184 -11.92 23.41 -10.76
N ARG A 185 -12.71 22.33 -10.83
CA ARG A 185 -14.01 22.33 -11.49
C ARG A 185 -14.96 23.31 -10.81
N ILE A 186 -15.08 23.20 -9.48
CA ILE A 186 -15.92 24.10 -8.67
C ILE A 186 -15.43 25.55 -8.76
N ALA A 187 -14.12 25.77 -8.66
CA ALA A 187 -13.55 27.12 -8.70
C ALA A 187 -13.79 27.84 -10.05
N ARG A 188 -13.84 27.08 -11.15
CA ARG A 188 -14.20 27.66 -12.47
C ARG A 188 -15.66 28.06 -12.55
N GLU A 189 -16.57 27.34 -11.88
CA GLU A 189 -18.01 27.68 -11.86
C GLU A 189 -18.30 28.93 -11.02
N VAL A 190 -17.53 29.12 -9.93
CA VAL A 190 -17.73 30.22 -8.99
C VAL A 190 -17.10 31.56 -9.47
N GLY A 191 -16.10 31.48 -10.36
CA GLY A 191 -15.43 32.67 -10.91
C GLY A 191 -13.96 32.81 -10.51
N GLY A 192 -13.15 33.37 -11.43
CA GLY A 192 -11.69 33.33 -11.38
C GLY A 192 -11.00 34.13 -10.28
N SER A 193 -11.65 35.12 -9.64
CA SER A 193 -11.00 35.98 -8.64
C SER A 193 -10.61 35.27 -7.36
N ASP A 194 -11.36 34.27 -6.93
CA ASP A 194 -11.09 33.50 -5.70
C ASP A 194 -10.25 32.25 -5.91
N LEU A 195 -10.04 31.84 -7.16
CA LEU A 195 -9.24 30.63 -7.51
C LEU A 195 -7.82 30.69 -6.92
N GLY A 196 -7.14 31.82 -7.02
CA GLY A 196 -5.80 31.99 -6.46
C GLY A 196 -5.75 31.89 -4.93
N ARG A 197 -6.84 32.30 -4.24
CA ARG A 197 -6.97 32.14 -2.78
C ARG A 197 -7.22 30.69 -2.42
N LEU A 198 -8.13 30.03 -3.13
CA LEU A 198 -8.47 28.62 -2.95
C LEU A 198 -7.23 27.72 -3.14
N LEU A 199 -6.47 27.94 -4.20
CA LEU A 199 -5.24 27.18 -4.47
C LEU A 199 -4.19 27.34 -3.36
N ARG A 200 -4.01 28.54 -2.81
CA ARG A 200 -3.10 28.79 -1.68
C ARG A 200 -3.56 28.08 -0.42
N THR A 201 -4.85 28.16 -0.10
CA THR A 201 -5.42 27.45 1.05
C THR A 201 -5.23 25.93 0.89
N LEU A 202 -5.47 25.43 -0.31
CA LEU A 202 -5.28 24.00 -0.63
C LEU A 202 -3.80 23.58 -0.50
N SER A 203 -2.86 24.39 -1.03
CA SER A 203 -1.43 24.12 -0.89
C SER A 203 -0.99 24.12 0.57
N GLY A 204 -1.44 25.12 1.37
CA GLY A 204 -1.19 25.15 2.80
C GLY A 204 -1.69 23.88 3.50
N PHE A 205 -2.94 23.50 3.25
CA PHE A 205 -3.52 22.28 3.80
C PHE A 205 -2.75 21.02 3.39
N LEU A 206 -2.32 20.89 2.13
CA LEU A 206 -1.55 19.75 1.66
C LEU A 206 -0.17 19.67 2.31
N ARG A 207 0.49 20.82 2.57
CA ARG A 207 1.76 20.87 3.29
C ARG A 207 1.63 20.46 4.74
N ASP A 208 0.59 20.96 5.42
CA ASP A 208 0.32 20.60 6.82
C ASP A 208 -0.04 19.12 6.95
N ASP A 209 -0.82 18.58 6.01
CA ASP A 209 -1.15 17.14 5.94
C ASP A 209 0.12 16.30 5.69
N ALA A 210 0.97 16.69 4.75
CA ALA A 210 2.24 16.01 4.45
C ALA A 210 3.16 16.01 5.68
N ARG A 211 3.29 17.16 6.37
CA ARG A 211 4.09 17.28 7.59
C ARG A 211 3.57 16.41 8.72
N THR A 212 2.27 16.48 9.00
CA THR A 212 1.63 15.66 10.03
C THR A 212 1.80 14.18 9.76
N ARG A 213 1.65 13.76 8.49
CA ARG A 213 1.86 12.36 8.08
C ARG A 213 3.30 11.92 8.24
N SER A 214 4.27 12.76 7.89
CA SER A 214 5.69 12.43 8.04
C SER A 214 6.07 12.26 9.51
N GLU A 215 5.58 13.11 10.41
CA GLU A 215 5.79 13.01 11.86
C GLU A 215 5.15 11.72 12.42
N LEU A 216 3.92 11.41 12.01
CA LEU A 216 3.24 10.19 12.41
C LEU A 216 3.95 8.94 11.87
N ALA A 217 4.38 8.96 10.59
CA ALA A 217 5.12 7.87 9.97
C ALA A 217 6.47 7.63 10.66
N ALA A 218 7.18 8.69 11.05
CA ALA A 218 8.43 8.58 11.79
C ALA A 218 8.24 7.90 13.15
N ARG A 219 7.23 8.31 13.91
CA ARG A 219 6.89 7.67 15.21
C ARG A 219 6.45 6.22 15.05
N GLN A 220 5.68 5.92 14.00
CA GLN A 220 5.15 4.60 13.73
C GLN A 220 6.22 3.64 13.19
N SER A 221 7.20 4.15 12.43
CA SER A 221 8.25 3.33 11.81
C SER A 221 9.03 2.52 12.84
N TRP A 222 9.32 3.09 14.00
CA TRP A 222 9.99 2.42 15.12
C TRP A 222 9.18 1.21 15.61
N THR A 223 7.89 1.39 15.86
CA THR A 223 6.99 0.33 16.33
C THR A 223 6.83 -0.80 15.29
N VAL A 224 6.66 -0.44 14.02
CA VAL A 224 6.51 -1.41 12.92
C VAL A 224 7.82 -2.19 12.69
N ASN A 225 8.97 -1.52 12.76
CA ASN A 225 10.26 -2.19 12.61
C ASN A 225 10.57 -3.09 13.80
N GLY A 226 10.26 -2.67 15.03
CA GLY A 226 10.32 -3.51 16.21
C GLY A 226 9.44 -4.78 16.08
N ALA A 227 8.22 -4.64 15.56
CA ALA A 227 7.34 -5.76 15.30
C ALA A 227 7.91 -6.75 14.28
N ARG A 228 8.52 -6.24 13.20
CA ARG A 228 9.16 -7.08 12.18
C ARG A 228 10.31 -7.88 12.76
N LEU A 229 11.13 -7.25 13.59
CA LEU A 229 12.24 -7.93 14.28
C LEU A 229 11.73 -8.98 15.27
N ALA A 230 10.71 -8.65 16.07
CA ALA A 230 10.13 -9.59 17.02
C ALA A 230 9.56 -10.84 16.34
N VAL A 231 8.94 -10.67 15.16
CA VAL A 231 8.41 -11.79 14.36
C VAL A 231 9.53 -12.56 13.65
N ALA A 232 10.60 -11.90 13.21
CA ALA A 232 11.70 -12.53 12.52
C ALA A 232 12.61 -13.33 13.47
N ALA A 233 12.75 -12.92 14.74
CA ALA A 233 13.67 -13.52 15.70
C ALA A 233 13.47 -15.04 15.91
N PRO A 234 12.25 -15.57 16.15
CA PRO A 234 12.04 -17.00 16.30
C PRO A 234 12.46 -17.81 15.07
N TRP A 235 12.24 -17.22 13.87
CA TRP A 235 12.60 -17.86 12.61
C TRP A 235 14.10 -17.86 12.36
N LEU A 236 14.81 -16.81 12.75
CA LEU A 236 16.27 -16.77 12.71
C LEU A 236 16.86 -17.81 13.67
N VAL A 237 16.33 -17.92 14.88
CA VAL A 237 16.74 -18.96 15.83
C VAL A 237 16.50 -20.34 15.24
N LEU A 238 15.32 -20.58 14.65
CA LEU A 238 15.01 -21.86 14.02
C LEU A 238 15.96 -22.16 12.84
N ALA A 239 16.32 -21.14 12.04
CA ALA A 239 17.28 -21.29 10.96
C ALA A 239 18.67 -21.70 11.47
N VAL A 240 19.15 -21.07 12.55
CA VAL A 240 20.43 -21.42 13.17
C VAL A 240 20.39 -22.86 13.79
N LEU A 241 19.32 -23.19 14.49
CA LEU A 241 19.12 -24.53 15.05
C LEU A 241 19.02 -25.59 13.96
N SER A 242 18.55 -25.22 12.75
CA SER A 242 18.46 -26.15 11.62
C SER A 242 19.83 -26.64 11.10
N LEU A 243 20.90 -25.96 11.45
CA LEU A 243 22.27 -26.40 11.14
C LEU A 243 22.77 -27.54 12.06
N ASN A 244 22.12 -27.73 13.21
CA ASN A 244 22.49 -28.78 14.15
C ASN A 244 21.58 -29.99 13.96
N ARG A 245 22.16 -31.11 13.48
CA ARG A 245 21.44 -32.35 13.15
C ARG A 245 20.76 -33.02 14.33
N GLU A 246 21.29 -32.90 15.54
CA GLU A 246 20.67 -33.47 16.74
C GLU A 246 19.42 -32.75 17.16
N THR A 247 19.47 -31.39 17.20
CA THR A 247 18.35 -30.56 17.58
C THR A 247 17.21 -30.67 16.57
N ILE A 248 17.54 -30.79 15.27
CA ILE A 248 16.55 -30.82 14.21
C ILE A 248 15.74 -32.12 14.16
N ARG A 249 16.30 -33.26 14.64
CA ARG A 249 15.55 -34.52 14.74
C ARG A 249 14.34 -34.42 15.65
N ALA A 250 14.39 -33.58 16.69
CA ALA A 250 13.27 -33.35 17.58
C ALA A 250 12.07 -32.73 16.85
N TYR A 251 12.34 -31.90 15.83
CA TYR A 251 11.29 -31.28 15.03
C TYR A 251 10.76 -32.18 13.91
N ASN A 252 11.39 -33.30 13.62
CA ASN A 252 10.91 -34.32 12.66
C ASN A 252 9.92 -35.30 13.31
N SER A 253 9.12 -34.79 14.21
CA SER A 253 8.07 -35.52 14.94
C SER A 253 6.74 -34.85 14.78
N VAL A 254 5.64 -35.55 15.06
CA VAL A 254 4.29 -34.99 15.08
C VAL A 254 4.20 -33.81 16.06
N ALA A 255 4.84 -33.91 17.20
CA ALA A 255 4.91 -32.81 18.18
C ALA A 255 5.68 -31.60 17.62
N GLY A 256 6.81 -31.80 16.94
CA GLY A 256 7.57 -30.73 16.28
C GLY A 256 6.79 -30.02 15.21
N PHE A 257 5.99 -30.73 14.41
CA PHE A 257 5.08 -30.13 13.44
C PHE A 257 4.08 -29.16 14.10
N TRP A 258 3.43 -29.59 15.18
CA TRP A 258 2.45 -28.75 15.89
C TRP A 258 3.09 -27.54 16.55
N VAL A 259 4.31 -27.66 17.08
CA VAL A 259 5.05 -26.53 17.67
C VAL A 259 5.35 -25.48 16.60
N ILE A 260 5.85 -25.86 15.43
CA ILE A 260 6.13 -24.93 14.33
C ILE A 260 4.84 -24.29 13.81
N LEU A 261 3.77 -25.08 13.63
CA LEU A 261 2.50 -24.60 13.13
C LEU A 261 1.86 -23.58 14.10
N ILE A 262 1.79 -23.92 15.38
CA ILE A 262 1.23 -23.01 16.40
C ILE A 262 2.08 -21.75 16.51
N GLY A 263 3.41 -21.88 16.54
CA GLY A 263 4.34 -20.75 16.54
C GLY A 263 4.14 -19.84 15.33
N ALA A 264 3.99 -20.40 14.13
CA ALA A 264 3.70 -19.64 12.90
C ALA A 264 2.37 -18.88 12.99
N VAL A 265 1.31 -19.53 13.46
CA VAL A 265 -0.02 -18.91 13.63
C VAL A 265 0.05 -17.79 14.65
N VAL A 266 0.67 -17.99 15.80
CA VAL A 266 0.83 -16.97 16.85
C VAL A 266 1.63 -15.77 16.31
N CYS A 267 2.76 -16.00 15.66
CA CYS A 267 3.56 -14.94 15.03
C CYS A 267 2.75 -14.18 13.98
N PHE A 268 2.00 -14.87 13.13
CA PHE A 268 1.16 -14.25 12.11
C PHE A 268 0.04 -13.39 12.74
N LEU A 269 -0.64 -13.90 13.76
CA LEU A 269 -1.70 -13.17 14.46
C LEU A 269 -1.15 -11.95 15.19
N ALA A 270 -0.04 -12.10 15.92
CA ALA A 270 0.63 -11.00 16.61
C ALA A 270 1.06 -9.91 15.61
N TYR A 271 1.70 -10.29 14.51
CA TYR A 271 2.09 -9.36 13.45
C TYR A 271 0.89 -8.63 12.84
N ARG A 272 -0.18 -9.39 12.53
CA ARG A 272 -1.39 -8.81 11.95
C ARG A 272 -2.09 -7.84 12.91
N LEU A 273 -2.14 -8.20 14.19
CA LEU A 273 -2.70 -7.34 15.24
C LEU A 273 -1.89 -6.05 15.37
N MET A 274 -0.56 -6.18 15.43
CA MET A 274 0.34 -5.03 15.59
C MET A 274 0.29 -4.08 14.41
N ILE A 275 0.26 -4.59 13.17
CA ILE A 275 0.05 -3.76 11.97
C ILE A 275 -1.35 -3.11 12.00
N ARG A 276 -2.37 -3.81 12.47
CA ARG A 276 -3.74 -3.25 12.52
C ARG A 276 -3.85 -2.11 13.53
N LEU A 277 -3.24 -2.26 14.69
CA LEU A 277 -3.18 -1.21 15.73
C LEU A 277 -2.33 -0.01 15.28
N GLY A 278 -1.28 -0.28 14.51
CA GLY A 278 -0.39 0.75 14.00
C GLY A 278 -0.78 1.35 12.64
N ARG A 279 -1.89 0.98 12.02
CA ARG A 279 -2.29 1.56 10.73
C ARG A 279 -2.89 2.94 10.91
N LEU A 280 -2.29 3.93 10.24
CA LEU A 280 -2.97 5.19 9.95
C LEU A 280 -4.09 4.93 8.93
N PRO A 281 -5.23 5.62 9.03
CA PRO A 281 -6.29 5.53 8.04
C PRO A 281 -5.75 5.96 6.66
N GLU A 282 -5.71 5.01 5.72
CA GLU A 282 -5.39 5.31 4.32
C GLU A 282 -6.60 6.00 3.68
N GLU A 283 -6.36 7.11 3.03
CA GLU A 283 -7.40 7.79 2.25
C GLU A 283 -7.85 6.90 1.10
N GLN A 284 -9.13 6.60 1.10
CA GLN A 284 -9.75 5.87 0.00
C GLN A 284 -10.18 6.86 -1.09
N ARG A 285 -9.97 6.48 -2.34
CA ARG A 285 -10.44 7.22 -3.50
C ARG A 285 -11.97 7.20 -3.53
N VAL A 286 -12.60 8.28 -3.07
CA VAL A 286 -14.07 8.42 -2.97
C VAL A 286 -14.64 9.07 -4.22
N LEU A 287 -13.89 9.99 -4.83
CA LEU A 287 -14.28 10.73 -6.04
C LEU A 287 -13.73 9.98 -7.28
N ARG A 288 -14.59 9.17 -7.91
CA ARG A 288 -14.25 8.47 -9.17
C ARG A 288 -15.01 9.08 -10.32
#